data_59462e17bbd162b0b534840453675ae9
#
_entry.id   59462e17bbd162b0b534840453675ae9
#
_cell.length_a   1.000
_cell.length_b   1.000
_cell.length_c   1.000
_cell.angle_alpha   90.00
_cell.angle_beta   90.00
_cell.angle_gamma   90.00
#
_symmetry.space_group_name_H-M   'P 1'
#
loop_
_entity.id
_entity.type
_entity.pdbx_description
1 polymer ?
#
loop_
_entity_poly.entity_id
_entity_poly.type
_entity_poly.pdbx_seq_one_letter_code
_entity_poly.pdbx_strand_id
1 'polypeptide(L)'
;LPEFTRTTTGQFDLSYLAANWAKLFRLPEQIAETGRMNFYYFDGFCVFLVSPILIAFIIALGIGIYRKTDNLLAILLPILMVVHILLILSHKTLGGSHFGNRYFNDLLPFVYYGLLVYMPKNRWFTKLCYPLCAFGMLLNYVGTIVCYNNWFQY
;
A
#
# COMPACT_ATOMS: atom_id res chain seq x y z
N LEU A 1 11.61 19.30 11.80
CA LEU A 1 10.74 20.00 10.82
C LEU A 1 9.62 20.67 11.59
N PRO A 2 9.38 21.99 11.42
CA PRO A 2 8.39 22.76 12.23
C PRO A 2 6.96 22.20 12.13
N GLU A 3 6.64 21.52 11.04
CA GLU A 3 5.31 20.94 10.81
C GLU A 3 4.97 19.79 11.75
N PHE A 4 5.97 19.09 12.28
CA PHE A 4 5.76 17.98 13.21
C PHE A 4 5.59 18.44 14.67
N THR A 5 6.08 19.63 15.00
CA THR A 5 6.04 20.17 16.36
C THR A 5 4.81 21.06 16.62
N ARG A 6 4.08 21.48 15.59
CA ARG A 6 2.94 22.40 15.70
C ARG A 6 1.57 21.74 15.79
N THR A 7 1.49 20.42 15.94
CA THR A 7 0.20 19.73 16.04
C THR A 7 -0.19 19.50 17.49
N THR A 8 -1.40 19.87 17.84
CA THR A 8 -2.01 19.64 19.15
C THR A 8 -2.19 18.15 19.48
N THR A 9 -2.21 17.28 18.46
CA THR A 9 -2.51 15.84 18.57
C THR A 9 -1.29 14.92 18.42
N GLY A 10 -0.09 15.45 18.15
CA GLY A 10 1.13 14.62 18.00
C GLY A 10 1.24 13.87 16.66
N GLN A 11 2.22 12.95 16.58
CA GLN A 11 2.48 12.18 15.34
C GLN A 11 1.55 11.00 15.16
N PHE A 12 1.07 10.41 16.25
CA PHE A 12 0.15 9.26 16.26
C PHE A 12 -1.11 9.63 17.03
N ASP A 13 -2.25 9.49 16.39
CA ASP A 13 -3.56 9.72 16.97
C ASP A 13 -4.65 8.92 16.24
N LEU A 14 -5.64 8.42 16.98
CA LEU A 14 -6.74 7.64 16.41
C LEU A 14 -7.65 8.49 15.50
N SER A 15 -7.66 9.81 15.66
CA SER A 15 -8.43 10.72 14.80
C SER A 15 -7.97 10.70 13.34
N TYR A 16 -6.72 10.28 13.08
CA TYR A 16 -6.19 10.16 11.71
C TYR A 16 -6.69 8.94 10.95
N LEU A 17 -7.19 7.90 11.66
CA LEU A 17 -7.56 6.61 11.06
C LEU A 17 -8.56 6.77 9.90
N ALA A 18 -9.65 7.48 10.12
CA ALA A 18 -10.72 7.61 9.11
C ALA A 18 -10.23 8.36 7.85
N ALA A 19 -9.52 9.47 8.04
CA ALA A 19 -8.99 10.27 6.94
C ALA A 19 -7.93 9.49 6.15
N ASN A 20 -7.01 8.81 6.84
CA ASN A 20 -5.96 8.03 6.20
C ASN A 20 -6.50 6.76 5.54
N TRP A 21 -7.54 6.14 6.10
CA TRP A 21 -8.23 5.03 5.46
C TRP A 21 -8.78 5.43 4.08
N ALA A 22 -9.45 6.57 3.98
CA ALA A 22 -9.97 7.08 2.72
C ALA A 22 -8.85 7.31 1.67
N LYS A 23 -7.67 7.80 2.10
CA LYS A 23 -6.51 8.03 1.23
C LYS A 23 -5.98 6.73 0.60
N LEU A 24 -6.11 5.57 1.28
CA LEU A 24 -5.65 4.28 0.75
C LEU A 24 -6.40 3.81 -0.51
N PHE A 25 -7.59 4.32 -0.72
CA PHE A 25 -8.44 3.96 -1.86
C PHE A 25 -8.60 5.08 -2.88
N ARG A 26 -8.04 6.27 -2.58
CA ARG A 26 -8.12 7.44 -3.45
C ARG A 26 -7.39 7.17 -4.77
N LEU A 27 -8.08 7.38 -5.88
CA LEU A 27 -7.47 7.27 -7.21
C LEU A 27 -6.73 8.55 -7.60
N PRO A 28 -5.68 8.46 -8.41
CA PRO A 28 -5.08 9.63 -9.03
C PRO A 28 -6.12 10.42 -9.83
N GLU A 29 -6.05 11.73 -9.79
CA GLU A 29 -6.98 12.64 -10.46
C GLU A 29 -6.26 13.51 -11.48
N GLN A 30 -6.93 13.83 -12.57
CA GLN A 30 -6.40 14.80 -13.53
C GLN A 30 -6.72 16.23 -13.07
N ILE A 31 -5.68 17.06 -12.96
CA ILE A 31 -5.82 18.47 -12.64
C ILE A 31 -6.36 19.17 -13.90
N ALA A 32 -7.59 19.70 -13.82
CA ALA A 32 -8.30 20.29 -14.95
C ALA A 32 -7.52 21.44 -15.61
N GLU A 33 -6.82 22.25 -14.81
CA GLU A 33 -6.11 23.44 -15.25
C GLU A 33 -4.83 23.13 -16.05
N THR A 34 -4.13 22.06 -15.68
CA THR A 34 -2.83 21.73 -16.27
C THR A 34 -2.84 20.44 -17.12
N GLY A 35 -3.92 19.67 -17.04
CA GLY A 35 -4.02 18.35 -17.66
C GLY A 35 -3.09 17.30 -17.02
N ARG A 36 -2.34 17.63 -15.99
CA ARG A 36 -1.39 16.75 -15.31
C ARG A 36 -2.10 15.83 -14.33
N MET A 37 -1.54 14.62 -14.13
CA MET A 37 -2.03 13.68 -13.11
C MET A 37 -1.53 14.06 -11.72
N ASN A 38 -2.45 14.20 -10.78
CA ASN A 38 -2.16 14.35 -9.36
C ASN A 38 -2.07 12.97 -8.71
N PHE A 39 -0.89 12.54 -8.35
CA PHE A 39 -0.61 11.28 -7.65
C PHE A 39 -0.54 11.45 -6.13
N TYR A 40 -0.91 12.61 -5.61
CA TYR A 40 -0.92 12.88 -4.15
C TYR A 40 0.40 12.51 -3.47
N TYR A 41 1.50 13.01 -3.99
CA TYR A 41 2.88 12.66 -3.57
C TYR A 41 3.16 12.82 -2.08
N PHE A 42 2.35 13.54 -1.35
CA PHE A 42 2.52 13.73 0.09
C PHE A 42 1.79 12.66 0.93
N ASP A 43 0.63 12.21 0.47
CA ASP A 43 -0.25 11.30 1.21
C ASP A 43 -0.30 9.88 0.63
N GLY A 44 0.12 9.74 -0.62
CA GLY A 44 -0.08 8.51 -1.38
C GLY A 44 -1.50 8.38 -1.96
N PHE A 45 -1.72 7.32 -2.69
CA PHE A 45 -2.98 7.00 -3.37
C PHE A 45 -3.22 5.49 -3.32
N CYS A 46 -4.21 4.99 -4.04
CA CYS A 46 -4.70 3.62 -3.99
C CYS A 46 -3.60 2.56 -3.85
N VAL A 47 -3.53 1.93 -2.68
CA VAL A 47 -2.49 0.95 -2.32
C VAL A 47 -2.49 -0.26 -3.27
N PHE A 48 -3.65 -0.65 -3.80
CA PHE A 48 -3.77 -1.76 -4.76
C PHE A 48 -3.25 -1.42 -6.16
N LEU A 49 -3.18 -0.14 -6.52
CA LEU A 49 -2.51 0.30 -7.75
C LEU A 49 -1.00 0.31 -7.57
N VAL A 50 -0.52 0.81 -6.43
CA VAL A 50 0.91 0.88 -6.11
C VAL A 50 1.51 -0.51 -5.90
N SER A 51 0.76 -1.39 -5.23
CA SER A 51 1.19 -2.75 -4.89
C SER A 51 0.12 -3.78 -5.26
N PRO A 52 -0.10 -4.07 -6.55
CA PRO A 52 -1.17 -4.97 -7.01
C PRO A 52 -1.03 -6.41 -6.50
N ILE A 53 0.18 -6.81 -6.10
CA ILE A 53 0.45 -8.13 -5.50
C ILE A 53 -0.34 -8.36 -4.21
N LEU A 54 -0.80 -7.29 -3.53
CA LEU A 54 -1.71 -7.38 -2.39
C LEU A 54 -3.02 -8.09 -2.73
N ILE A 55 -3.54 -7.92 -3.96
CA ILE A 55 -4.75 -8.59 -4.42
C ILE A 55 -4.51 -10.11 -4.47
N ALA A 56 -3.38 -10.53 -5.05
CA ALA A 56 -3.01 -11.95 -5.09
C ALA A 56 -2.83 -12.51 -3.67
N PHE A 57 -2.21 -11.75 -2.77
CA PHE A 57 -2.04 -12.15 -1.37
C PHE A 57 -3.39 -12.35 -0.66
N ILE A 58 -4.34 -11.42 -0.79
CA ILE A 58 -5.66 -11.52 -0.15
C ILE A 58 -6.38 -12.79 -0.66
N ILE A 59 -6.32 -13.06 -1.97
CA ILE A 59 -6.91 -14.27 -2.56
C ILE A 59 -6.22 -15.53 -2.01
N ALA A 60 -4.88 -15.57 -1.98
CA ALA A 60 -4.11 -16.70 -1.48
C ALA A 60 -4.40 -16.98 0.00
N LEU A 61 -4.43 -15.92 0.82
CA LEU A 61 -4.75 -16.00 2.25
C LEU A 61 -6.16 -16.54 2.46
N GLY A 62 -7.16 -16.01 1.73
CA GLY A 62 -8.55 -16.50 1.78
C GLY A 62 -8.65 -18.00 1.43
N ILE A 63 -7.95 -18.44 0.40
CA ILE A 63 -7.88 -19.86 0.02
C ILE A 63 -7.19 -20.68 1.12
N GLY A 64 -6.09 -20.17 1.69
CA GLY A 64 -5.35 -20.83 2.78
C GLY A 64 -6.22 -21.02 4.01
N ILE A 65 -6.94 -19.99 4.44
CA ILE A 65 -7.89 -20.05 5.57
C ILE A 65 -9.01 -21.06 5.28
N TYR A 66 -9.59 -20.99 4.09
CA TYR A 66 -10.67 -21.91 3.69
C TYR A 66 -10.21 -23.38 3.70
N ARG A 67 -8.98 -23.65 3.25
CA ARG A 67 -8.39 -25.00 3.25
C ARG A 67 -7.85 -25.46 4.60
N LYS A 68 -7.94 -24.62 5.62
CA LYS A 68 -7.41 -24.86 6.98
C LYS A 68 -5.91 -25.23 6.96
N THR A 69 -5.16 -24.67 6.04
CA THR A 69 -3.72 -24.86 5.93
C THR A 69 -3.05 -24.09 7.06
N ASP A 70 -2.35 -24.75 7.97
CA ASP A 70 -1.64 -24.15 9.10
C ASP A 70 -2.47 -23.11 9.89
N ASN A 71 -3.31 -23.60 10.80
CA ASN A 71 -4.28 -22.77 11.52
C ASN A 71 -3.66 -21.61 12.30
N LEU A 72 -2.48 -21.81 12.94
CA LEU A 72 -1.85 -20.78 13.76
C LEU A 72 -1.35 -19.62 12.91
N LEU A 73 -0.63 -19.90 11.83
CA LEU A 73 -0.09 -18.88 10.94
C LEU A 73 -1.21 -18.14 10.19
N ALA A 74 -2.28 -18.85 9.79
CA ALA A 74 -3.45 -18.28 9.14
C ALA A 74 -4.18 -17.26 10.02
N ILE A 75 -4.04 -17.34 11.33
CA ILE A 75 -4.60 -16.39 12.30
C ILE A 75 -3.60 -15.28 12.61
N LEU A 76 -2.35 -15.64 12.92
CA LEU A 76 -1.35 -14.67 13.39
C LEU A 76 -0.96 -13.68 12.30
N LEU A 77 -0.79 -14.12 11.06
CA LEU A 77 -0.36 -13.25 9.97
C LEU A 77 -1.35 -12.11 9.69
N PRO A 78 -2.67 -12.36 9.52
CA PRO A 78 -3.66 -11.29 9.39
C PRO A 78 -3.70 -10.37 10.61
N ILE A 79 -3.62 -10.90 11.82
CA ILE A 79 -3.63 -10.09 13.05
C ILE A 79 -2.44 -9.12 13.04
N LEU A 80 -1.23 -9.61 12.78
CA LEU A 80 -0.02 -8.78 12.71
C LEU A 80 -0.15 -7.71 11.64
N MET A 81 -0.69 -8.07 10.47
CA MET A 81 -0.92 -7.11 9.38
C MET A 81 -1.95 -6.04 9.76
N VAL A 82 -3.06 -6.44 10.40
CA VAL A 82 -4.08 -5.47 10.86
C VAL A 82 -3.49 -4.51 11.90
N VAL A 83 -2.75 -5.02 12.88
CA VAL A 83 -2.08 -4.16 13.88
C VAL A 83 -1.11 -3.19 13.19
N HIS A 84 -0.32 -3.66 12.25
CA HIS A 84 0.62 -2.82 11.50
C HIS A 84 -0.10 -1.76 10.66
N ILE A 85 -1.18 -2.13 9.96
CA ILE A 85 -2.02 -1.20 9.19
C ILE A 85 -2.62 -0.13 10.12
N LEU A 86 -3.14 -0.51 11.28
CA LEU A 86 -3.68 0.46 12.25
C LEU A 86 -2.60 1.43 12.74
N LEU A 87 -1.38 0.97 12.99
CA LEU A 87 -0.24 1.83 13.33
C LEU A 87 0.07 2.82 12.21
N ILE A 88 0.16 2.36 10.97
CA ILE A 88 0.40 3.24 9.80
C ILE A 88 -0.73 4.28 9.68
N LEU A 89 -1.99 3.86 9.80
CA LEU A 89 -3.15 4.74 9.66
C LEU A 89 -3.30 5.74 10.82
N SER A 90 -2.80 5.41 12.00
CA SER A 90 -2.78 6.31 13.15
C SER A 90 -1.69 7.38 13.05
N HIS A 91 -0.75 7.26 12.11
CA HIS A 91 0.28 8.26 11.88
C HIS A 91 -0.28 9.46 11.09
N LYS A 92 0.19 10.67 11.42
CA LYS A 92 -0.27 11.93 10.82
C LYS A 92 -0.19 11.97 9.28
N THR A 93 0.84 11.32 8.71
CA THR A 93 1.07 11.23 7.27
C THR A 93 1.24 9.77 6.85
N LEU A 94 0.96 9.44 5.58
CA LEU A 94 1.18 8.09 5.05
C LEU A 94 2.57 7.88 4.44
N GLY A 95 3.56 8.71 4.81
CA GLY A 95 4.96 8.50 4.42
C GLY A 95 5.71 9.74 3.94
N GLY A 96 5.05 10.91 3.83
CA GLY A 96 5.67 12.16 3.36
C GLY A 96 5.81 12.20 1.84
N SER A 97 6.71 13.06 1.34
CA SER A 97 6.86 13.32 -0.09
C SER A 97 7.51 12.16 -0.83
N HIS A 98 6.69 11.39 -1.56
CA HIS A 98 7.13 10.21 -2.35
C HIS A 98 6.02 9.78 -3.31
N PHE A 99 6.33 8.84 -4.19
CA PHE A 99 5.32 8.18 -5.02
C PHE A 99 4.74 6.96 -4.30
N GLY A 100 3.41 6.86 -4.26
CA GLY A 100 2.71 5.74 -3.63
C GLY A 100 2.61 5.83 -2.09
N ASN A 101 2.49 4.69 -1.43
CA ASN A 101 2.27 4.56 0.02
C ASN A 101 3.52 3.96 0.69
N ARG A 102 4.51 4.79 0.99
CA ARG A 102 5.82 4.35 1.49
C ARG A 102 5.74 3.43 2.71
N TYR A 103 4.92 3.78 3.71
CA TYR A 103 4.81 2.97 4.93
C TYR A 103 4.16 1.61 4.70
N PHE A 104 3.36 1.46 3.63
CA PHE A 104 2.81 0.16 3.24
C PHE A 104 3.85 -0.81 2.67
N ASN A 105 5.03 -0.32 2.27
CA ASN A 105 6.12 -1.20 1.85
C ASN A 105 6.61 -2.10 2.99
N ASP A 106 6.44 -1.68 4.25
CA ASP A 106 6.79 -2.47 5.42
C ASP A 106 5.90 -3.71 5.59
N LEU A 107 4.73 -3.75 4.92
CA LEU A 107 3.88 -4.92 4.85
C LEU A 107 4.33 -5.95 3.80
N LEU A 108 5.13 -5.56 2.81
CA LEU A 108 5.52 -6.44 1.71
C LEU A 108 6.22 -7.74 2.17
N PRO A 109 7.11 -7.76 3.19
CA PRO A 109 7.69 -9.00 3.70
C PRO A 109 6.61 -9.99 4.17
N PHE A 110 5.58 -9.52 4.88
CA PHE A 110 4.45 -10.35 5.33
C PHE A 110 3.61 -10.84 4.16
N VAL A 111 3.39 -9.99 3.15
CA VAL A 111 2.67 -10.33 1.92
C VAL A 111 3.40 -11.43 1.16
N TYR A 112 4.71 -11.29 0.92
CA TYR A 112 5.50 -12.31 0.22
C TYR A 112 5.59 -13.62 1.00
N TYR A 113 5.78 -13.54 2.32
CA TYR A 113 5.78 -14.72 3.17
C TYR A 113 4.43 -15.45 3.11
N GLY A 114 3.33 -14.72 3.25
CA GLY A 114 1.99 -15.30 3.13
C GLY A 114 1.71 -15.90 1.74
N LEU A 115 2.20 -15.27 0.67
CA LEU A 115 2.12 -15.85 -0.68
C LEU A 115 2.90 -17.15 -0.77
N LEU A 116 4.12 -17.23 -0.23
CA LEU A 116 4.91 -18.46 -0.23
C LEU A 116 4.20 -19.62 0.49
N VAL A 117 3.51 -19.32 1.60
CA VAL A 117 2.82 -20.34 2.41
C VAL A 117 1.47 -20.74 1.81
N TYR A 118 0.67 -19.75 1.38
CA TYR A 118 -0.73 -19.96 1.00
C TYR A 118 -0.98 -19.99 -0.50
N MET A 119 0.03 -19.72 -1.33
CA MET A 119 -0.11 -19.71 -2.77
C MET A 119 -0.69 -21.03 -3.28
N PRO A 120 -1.82 -21.01 -3.99
CA PRO A 120 -2.36 -22.21 -4.60
C PRO A 120 -1.35 -22.83 -5.57
N LYS A 121 -1.12 -24.14 -5.48
CA LYS A 121 -0.25 -24.88 -6.41
C LYS A 121 -0.85 -24.97 -7.83
N ASN A 122 -1.56 -23.97 -8.27
CA ASN A 122 -2.21 -23.88 -9.56
C ASN A 122 -1.44 -22.95 -10.49
N ARG A 123 -1.06 -23.44 -11.66
CA ARG A 123 -0.36 -22.64 -12.69
C ARG A 123 -1.11 -21.35 -13.08
N TRP A 124 -2.45 -21.37 -13.00
CA TRP A 124 -3.26 -20.18 -13.29
C TRP A 124 -2.97 -19.05 -12.30
N PHE A 125 -2.92 -19.37 -11.01
CA PHE A 125 -2.65 -18.35 -9.97
C PHE A 125 -1.25 -17.73 -10.13
N THR A 126 -0.24 -18.56 -10.41
CA THR A 126 1.11 -18.07 -10.71
C THR A 126 1.13 -17.17 -11.94
N LYS A 127 0.39 -17.53 -13.00
CA LYS A 127 0.26 -16.70 -14.21
C LYS A 127 -0.44 -15.35 -13.92
N LEU A 128 -1.33 -15.27 -12.94
CA LEU A 128 -1.96 -14.02 -12.51
C LEU A 128 -0.96 -13.11 -11.78
N CYS A 129 -0.04 -13.66 -10.98
CA CYS A 129 0.93 -12.88 -10.23
C CYS A 129 1.91 -12.11 -11.14
N TYR A 130 2.31 -12.68 -12.29
CA TYR A 130 3.26 -12.02 -13.19
C TYR A 130 2.79 -10.66 -13.71
N PRO A 131 1.59 -10.51 -14.32
CA PRO A 131 1.13 -9.21 -14.80
C PRO A 131 0.88 -8.22 -13.64
N LEU A 132 0.44 -8.68 -12.47
CA LEU A 132 0.29 -7.82 -11.30
C LEU A 132 1.65 -7.25 -10.86
N CYS A 133 2.69 -8.08 -10.78
CA CYS A 133 4.04 -7.62 -10.46
C CYS A 133 4.59 -6.68 -11.55
N ALA A 134 4.45 -7.04 -12.83
CA ALA A 134 4.93 -6.23 -13.94
C ALA A 134 4.25 -4.85 -13.96
N PHE A 135 2.94 -4.80 -13.79
CA PHE A 135 2.19 -3.54 -13.70
C PHE A 135 2.66 -2.70 -12.52
N GLY A 136 2.78 -3.30 -11.32
CA GLY A 136 3.26 -2.58 -10.14
C GLY A 136 4.67 -2.02 -10.32
N MET A 137 5.59 -2.79 -10.89
CA MET A 137 6.95 -2.32 -11.20
C MET A 137 6.95 -1.16 -12.20
N LEU A 138 6.21 -1.27 -13.30
CA LEU A 138 6.11 -0.23 -14.32
C LEU A 138 5.50 1.05 -13.74
N LEU A 139 4.38 0.93 -13.01
CA LEU A 139 3.72 2.09 -12.40
C LEU A 139 4.64 2.81 -11.41
N ASN A 140 5.31 2.07 -10.53
CA ASN A 140 6.22 2.66 -9.55
C ASN A 140 7.45 3.30 -10.23
N TYR A 141 8.00 2.66 -11.26
CA TYR A 141 9.13 3.20 -12.02
C TYR A 141 8.76 4.52 -12.70
N VAL A 142 7.70 4.53 -13.51
CA VAL A 142 7.23 5.74 -14.21
C VAL A 142 6.81 6.82 -13.22
N GLY A 143 6.04 6.44 -12.18
CA GLY A 143 5.57 7.37 -11.16
C GLY A 143 6.71 8.02 -10.38
N THR A 144 7.77 7.28 -10.08
CA THR A 144 8.95 7.83 -9.40
C THR A 144 9.68 8.86 -10.28
N ILE A 145 9.82 8.56 -11.59
CA ILE A 145 10.43 9.52 -12.55
C ILE A 145 9.58 10.80 -12.64
N VAL A 146 8.27 10.67 -12.75
CA VAL A 146 7.36 11.82 -12.81
C VAL A 146 7.41 12.63 -11.51
N CYS A 147 7.42 11.96 -10.35
CA CYS A 147 7.56 12.59 -9.05
C CYS A 147 8.89 13.37 -8.97
N TYR A 148 9.99 12.76 -9.33
CA TYR A 148 11.31 13.39 -9.35
C TYR A 148 11.35 14.63 -10.25
N ASN A 149 10.86 14.52 -11.47
CA ASN A 149 10.84 15.63 -12.42
C ASN A 149 9.96 16.81 -11.94
N ASN A 150 8.84 16.51 -11.29
CA ASN A 150 7.97 17.57 -10.75
C ASN A 150 8.58 18.28 -9.53
N TRP A 151 9.46 17.63 -8.77
CA TRP A 151 10.10 18.20 -7.58
C TRP A 151 11.24 19.16 -7.90
N PHE A 152 11.95 18.92 -8.99
CA PHE A 152 13.09 19.75 -9.40
C PHE A 152 12.74 20.85 -10.41
N GLN A 153 11.46 21.03 -10.71
CA GLN A 153 10.97 22.13 -11.57
C GLN A 153 10.41 23.34 -10.79
N TYR A 154 10.65 23.39 -9.45
CA TYR A 154 10.33 24.55 -8.61
C TYR A 154 11.59 25.21 -8.07
#